data_3115298ab8c018d88b07bc1824d0f9c6
#
_entry.id   3115298ab8c018d88b07bc1824d0f9c6
#
_cell.length_a   1.000
_cell.length_b   1.000
_cell.length_c   1.000
_cell.angle_alpha   90.00
_cell.angle_beta   90.00
_cell.angle_gamma   90.00
#
_symmetry.space_group_name_H-M   'P 1'
#
loop_
_entity.id
_entity.type
_entity.pdbx_description
1 polymer ?
#
loop_
_entity_poly.entity_id
_entity_poly.type
_entity_poly.pdbx_seq_one_letter_code
_entity_poly.pdbx_strand_id
1 'polypeptide(L)'
;MNLKNLSVIFAGCTRNCSKFLPKTLNNIKHYSSLFRQSYSVVVENGSSDTTKEILKENQSKNDIYLFCDEFNKLFNRTQRLESARNLIIKTIKQNENIANCDLFILMDLDDIGTYRINDNDILNAINFLFSEKNIAGVFANQLGGYYDMWSLRDKKYCDVDIWAEVFKLLMKNKNYSEQITKKHLEEAEKTILD
;
A
#
# COMPACT_ATOMS: atom_id res chain seq x y z
N MET A 1 -13.10 -22.52 -3.40
CA MET A 1 -12.23 -22.33 -4.61
C MET A 1 -10.84 -22.85 -4.32
N ASN A 2 -10.09 -23.33 -5.31
CA ASN A 2 -8.70 -23.76 -5.13
C ASN A 2 -7.77 -22.66 -5.68
N LEU A 3 -7.00 -22.02 -4.81
CA LEU A 3 -6.05 -20.95 -5.19
C LEU A 3 -4.98 -21.43 -6.18
N LYS A 4 -4.68 -22.72 -6.21
CA LYS A 4 -3.77 -23.32 -7.18
C LYS A 4 -4.26 -23.27 -8.65
N ASN A 5 -5.48 -22.82 -8.85
CA ASN A 5 -6.01 -22.57 -10.20
C ASN A 5 -5.87 -21.10 -10.63
N LEU A 6 -5.50 -20.21 -9.73
CA LEU A 6 -5.44 -18.77 -9.94
C LEU A 6 -4.01 -18.25 -10.09
N SER A 7 -3.88 -17.19 -10.88
CA SER A 7 -2.70 -16.35 -10.96
C SER A 7 -2.92 -15.04 -10.20
N VAL A 8 -1.86 -14.50 -9.60
CA VAL A 8 -1.95 -13.32 -8.74
C VAL A 8 -0.80 -12.36 -8.97
N ILE A 9 -1.07 -11.07 -8.84
CA ILE A 9 -0.08 -10.01 -8.74
C ILE A 9 -0.11 -9.43 -7.33
N PHE A 10 1.00 -9.49 -6.62
CA PHE A 10 1.24 -8.71 -5.41
C PHE A 10 1.89 -7.39 -5.80
N ALA A 11 1.33 -6.27 -5.36
CA ALA A 11 1.87 -4.97 -5.72
C ALA A 11 1.94 -4.04 -4.51
N GLY A 12 2.90 -3.13 -4.52
CA GLY A 12 3.05 -2.15 -3.48
C GLY A 12 4.10 -1.09 -3.78
N CYS A 13 4.07 -0.05 -2.96
CA CYS A 13 5.07 1.00 -2.98
C CYS A 13 5.90 0.92 -1.71
N THR A 14 7.19 1.23 -1.81
CA THR A 14 8.09 1.23 -0.65
C THR A 14 9.01 2.44 -0.69
N ARG A 15 9.30 2.98 0.49
CA ARG A 15 10.30 4.03 0.69
C ARG A 15 10.79 4.00 2.14
N ASN A 16 12.11 3.95 2.33
CA ASN A 16 12.73 3.92 3.66
C ASN A 16 12.17 2.83 4.57
N CYS A 17 12.01 1.62 4.02
CA CYS A 17 11.39 0.47 4.69
C CYS A 17 12.40 -0.66 4.96
N SER A 18 13.70 -0.41 4.91
CA SER A 18 14.75 -1.44 5.05
C SER A 18 14.57 -2.33 6.27
N LYS A 19 14.09 -1.78 7.40
CA LYS A 19 13.83 -2.50 8.63
C LYS A 19 12.72 -3.56 8.49
N PHE A 20 11.70 -3.28 7.70
CA PHE A 20 10.48 -4.09 7.62
C PHE A 20 10.43 -4.96 6.37
N LEU A 21 11.03 -4.47 5.29
CA LEU A 21 10.92 -5.04 3.96
C LEU A 21 11.32 -6.52 3.86
N PRO A 22 12.40 -7.01 4.50
CA PRO A 22 12.75 -8.44 4.44
C PRO A 22 11.64 -9.36 4.92
N LYS A 23 10.96 -8.97 6.01
CA LYS A 23 9.86 -9.76 6.56
C LYS A 23 8.61 -9.67 5.68
N THR A 24 8.32 -8.50 5.14
CA THR A 24 7.21 -8.27 4.20
C THR A 24 7.40 -9.07 2.91
N LEU A 25 8.60 -9.07 2.32
CA LEU A 25 8.92 -9.87 1.14
C LEU A 25 8.80 -11.38 1.42
N ASN A 26 9.20 -11.82 2.61
CA ASN A 26 9.03 -13.22 3.01
C ASN A 26 7.55 -13.60 3.14
N ASN A 27 6.70 -12.71 3.63
CA ASN A 27 5.25 -12.92 3.65
C ASN A 27 4.69 -13.01 2.22
N ILE A 28 5.08 -12.10 1.32
CA ILE A 28 4.67 -12.15 -0.11
C ILE A 28 5.10 -13.48 -0.73
N LYS A 29 6.33 -13.93 -0.48
CA LYS A 29 6.83 -15.22 -0.97
C LYS A 29 6.00 -16.40 -0.46
N HIS A 30 5.59 -16.35 0.81
CA HIS A 30 4.68 -17.35 1.35
C HIS A 30 3.32 -17.31 0.66
N TYR A 31 2.67 -16.14 0.56
CA TYR A 31 1.38 -16.01 -0.11
C TYR A 31 1.45 -16.45 -1.57
N SER A 32 2.53 -16.09 -2.26
CA SER A 32 2.79 -16.53 -3.64
C SER A 32 2.73 -18.04 -3.79
N SER A 33 3.21 -18.78 -2.78
CA SER A 33 3.19 -20.24 -2.79
C SER A 33 1.79 -20.85 -2.74
N LEU A 34 0.76 -20.09 -2.39
CA LEU A 34 -0.63 -20.54 -2.36
C LEU A 34 -1.27 -20.61 -3.76
N PHE A 35 -0.74 -19.87 -4.73
CA PHE A 35 -1.30 -19.74 -6.08
C PHE A 35 -0.61 -20.62 -7.10
N ARG A 36 -1.24 -20.78 -8.28
CA ARG A 36 -0.64 -21.44 -9.45
C ARG A 36 0.58 -20.68 -9.97
N GLN A 37 0.42 -19.37 -10.07
CA GLN A 37 1.44 -18.44 -10.55
C GLN A 37 1.30 -17.12 -9.84
N SER A 38 2.43 -16.52 -9.51
CA SER A 38 2.47 -15.23 -8.83
C SER A 38 3.55 -14.33 -9.42
N TYR A 39 3.28 -13.04 -9.37
CA TYR A 39 4.18 -11.97 -9.74
C TYR A 39 4.20 -10.92 -8.65
N SER A 40 5.31 -10.18 -8.54
CA SER A 40 5.39 -9.00 -7.68
C SER A 40 5.71 -7.77 -8.52
N VAL A 41 4.97 -6.68 -8.30
CA VAL A 41 5.24 -5.38 -8.92
C VAL A 41 5.43 -4.36 -7.82
N VAL A 42 6.66 -3.94 -7.60
CA VAL A 42 7.03 -3.01 -6.53
C VAL A 42 7.63 -1.74 -7.11
N VAL A 43 7.14 -0.59 -6.67
CA VAL A 43 7.76 0.70 -6.95
C VAL A 43 8.51 1.17 -5.71
N GLU A 44 9.82 1.25 -5.84
CA GLU A 44 10.71 1.87 -4.88
C GLU A 44 10.79 3.37 -5.18
N ASN A 45 10.47 4.19 -4.19
CA ASN A 45 10.17 5.60 -4.34
C ASN A 45 11.29 6.49 -3.77
N GLY A 46 12.53 6.25 -4.20
CA GLY A 46 13.67 7.09 -3.87
C GLY A 46 14.10 7.00 -2.40
N SER A 47 14.32 5.81 -1.88
CA SER A 47 14.81 5.59 -0.51
C SER A 47 16.24 6.10 -0.32
N SER A 48 16.52 6.54 0.89
CA SER A 48 17.86 6.94 1.36
C SER A 48 18.53 5.88 2.26
N ASP A 49 17.77 4.84 2.63
CA ASP A 49 18.27 3.68 3.37
C ASP A 49 18.55 2.48 2.43
N THR A 50 18.83 1.30 2.98
CA THR A 50 19.14 0.08 2.22
C THR A 50 17.92 -0.61 1.59
N THR A 51 16.79 0.05 1.46
CA THR A 51 15.57 -0.52 0.83
C THR A 51 15.82 -1.01 -0.60
N LYS A 52 16.58 -0.24 -1.40
CA LYS A 52 16.89 -0.60 -2.81
C LYS A 52 17.73 -1.85 -2.91
N GLU A 53 18.74 -1.96 -2.07
CA GLU A 53 19.67 -3.09 -2.01
C GLU A 53 18.90 -4.36 -1.65
N ILE A 54 18.04 -4.29 -0.64
CA ILE A 54 17.18 -5.41 -0.20
C ILE A 54 16.27 -5.88 -1.36
N LEU A 55 15.65 -4.96 -2.10
CA LEU A 55 14.83 -5.34 -3.25
C LEU A 55 15.66 -6.04 -4.31
N LYS A 56 16.83 -5.50 -4.69
CA LYS A 56 17.71 -6.09 -5.71
C LYS A 56 18.18 -7.50 -5.34
N GLU A 57 18.54 -7.71 -4.06
CA GLU A 57 18.99 -9.01 -3.55
C GLU A 57 17.88 -10.06 -3.51
N ASN A 58 16.63 -9.63 -3.37
CA ASN A 58 15.47 -10.52 -3.25
C ASN A 58 14.69 -10.68 -4.56
N GLN A 59 15.09 -10.02 -5.63
CA GLN A 59 14.38 -10.06 -6.92
C GLN A 59 14.47 -11.42 -7.58
N SER A 60 13.33 -11.98 -7.93
CA SER A 60 13.20 -13.20 -8.71
C SER A 60 12.79 -12.91 -10.17
N LYS A 61 12.74 -13.94 -11.02
CA LYS A 61 12.34 -13.81 -12.43
C LYS A 61 10.91 -13.29 -12.64
N ASN A 62 10.05 -13.47 -11.63
CA ASN A 62 8.65 -13.05 -11.68
C ASN A 62 8.43 -11.69 -11.02
N ASP A 63 9.48 -11.04 -10.52
CA ASP A 63 9.38 -9.77 -9.83
C ASP A 63 9.78 -8.63 -10.77
N ILE A 64 8.96 -7.59 -10.78
CA ILE A 64 9.18 -6.34 -11.50
C ILE A 64 9.36 -5.25 -10.44
N TYR A 65 10.60 -4.88 -10.17
CA TYR A 65 10.93 -3.81 -9.23
C TYR A 65 11.39 -2.58 -9.98
N LEU A 66 10.70 -1.48 -9.78
CA LEU A 66 10.92 -0.20 -10.44
C LEU A 66 11.50 0.78 -9.44
N PHE A 67 12.65 1.37 -9.78
CA PHE A 67 13.39 2.30 -8.94
C PHE A 67 13.18 3.71 -9.46
N CYS A 68 12.47 4.56 -8.71
CA CYS A 68 11.98 5.86 -9.16
C CYS A 68 12.49 6.99 -8.28
N ASP A 69 13.79 7.30 -8.36
CA ASP A 69 14.42 8.38 -7.60
C ASP A 69 13.86 9.77 -7.95
N GLU A 70 13.35 9.92 -9.17
CA GLU A 70 12.73 11.16 -9.64
C GLU A 70 11.47 11.55 -8.85
N PHE A 71 10.80 10.61 -8.19
CA PHE A 71 9.62 10.91 -7.36
C PHE A 71 9.99 11.71 -6.10
N ASN A 72 11.26 11.74 -5.70
CA ASN A 72 11.73 12.62 -4.63
C ASN A 72 11.56 14.12 -4.95
N LYS A 73 11.46 14.46 -6.25
CA LYS A 73 11.21 15.84 -6.69
C LYS A 73 9.75 16.28 -6.52
N LEU A 74 8.85 15.35 -6.25
CA LEU A 74 7.44 15.66 -6.00
C LEU A 74 7.26 16.25 -4.61
N PHE A 75 6.47 17.33 -4.54
CA PHE A 75 6.38 18.18 -3.34
C PHE A 75 5.89 17.44 -2.10
N ASN A 76 4.91 16.53 -2.25
CA ASN A 76 4.31 15.88 -1.09
C ASN A 76 4.19 14.36 -1.22
N ARG A 77 3.96 13.70 -0.07
CA ARG A 77 3.81 12.24 0.04
C ARG A 77 2.67 11.71 -0.84
N THR A 78 1.54 12.40 -0.90
CA THR A 78 0.38 11.92 -1.65
C THR A 78 0.63 11.91 -3.16
N GLN A 79 1.31 12.92 -3.70
CA GLN A 79 1.70 12.94 -5.11
C GLN A 79 2.70 11.83 -5.44
N ARG A 80 3.65 11.56 -4.54
CA ARG A 80 4.59 10.44 -4.71
C ARG A 80 3.87 9.10 -4.74
N LEU A 81 2.94 8.87 -3.81
CA LEU A 81 2.15 7.64 -3.75
C LEU A 81 1.23 7.48 -4.96
N GLU A 82 0.59 8.55 -5.41
CA GLU A 82 -0.24 8.56 -6.62
C GLU A 82 0.60 8.17 -7.84
N SER A 83 1.75 8.81 -8.03
CA SER A 83 2.66 8.52 -9.15
C SER A 83 3.14 7.08 -9.12
N ALA A 84 3.52 6.58 -7.95
CA ALA A 84 3.98 5.21 -7.78
C ALA A 84 2.87 4.17 -8.05
N ARG A 85 1.66 4.39 -7.54
CA ARG A 85 0.50 3.51 -7.79
C ARG A 85 0.07 3.55 -9.25
N ASN A 86 0.07 4.71 -9.89
CA ASN A 86 -0.21 4.83 -11.32
C ASN A 86 0.84 4.10 -12.17
N LEU A 87 2.12 4.15 -11.77
CA LEU A 87 3.18 3.41 -12.44
C LEU A 87 3.00 1.90 -12.30
N ILE A 88 2.59 1.39 -11.15
CA ILE A 88 2.22 -0.04 -10.97
C ILE A 88 1.16 -0.44 -11.99
N ILE A 89 0.05 0.29 -12.04
CA ILE A 89 -1.07 -0.02 -12.94
C ILE A 89 -0.62 0.05 -14.41
N LYS A 90 0.18 1.06 -14.78
CA LYS A 90 0.73 1.18 -16.12
C LYS A 90 1.61 -0.01 -16.48
N THR A 91 2.51 -0.41 -15.59
CA THR A 91 3.41 -1.55 -15.77
C THR A 91 2.65 -2.85 -15.96
N ILE A 92 1.62 -3.09 -15.14
CA ILE A 92 0.77 -4.28 -15.27
C ILE A 92 0.06 -4.29 -16.63
N LYS A 93 -0.57 -3.18 -17.03
CA LYS A 93 -1.30 -3.09 -18.30
C LYS A 93 -0.43 -3.25 -19.54
N GLN A 94 0.83 -2.85 -19.46
CA GLN A 94 1.79 -2.92 -20.57
C GLN A 94 2.55 -4.25 -20.67
N ASN A 95 2.44 -5.12 -19.67
CA ASN A 95 3.12 -6.40 -19.64
C ASN A 95 2.14 -7.54 -19.88
N GLU A 96 2.16 -8.10 -21.09
CA GLU A 96 1.24 -9.15 -21.53
C GLU A 96 1.27 -10.40 -20.65
N ASN A 97 2.41 -10.70 -19.99
CA ASN A 97 2.54 -11.87 -19.12
C ASN A 97 1.73 -11.74 -17.82
N ILE A 98 1.46 -10.52 -17.38
CA ILE A 98 0.81 -10.26 -16.09
C ILE A 98 -0.54 -9.53 -16.23
N ALA A 99 -0.80 -8.90 -17.38
CA ALA A 99 -2.02 -8.13 -17.60
C ALA A 99 -3.32 -8.94 -17.42
N ASN A 100 -3.25 -10.26 -17.62
CA ASN A 100 -4.37 -11.19 -17.55
C ASN A 100 -4.37 -12.04 -16.27
N CYS A 101 -3.64 -11.66 -15.22
CA CYS A 101 -3.74 -12.36 -13.96
C CYS A 101 -5.15 -12.25 -13.35
N ASP A 102 -5.57 -13.34 -12.69
CA ASP A 102 -6.91 -13.45 -12.13
C ASP A 102 -7.14 -12.48 -10.95
N LEU A 103 -6.06 -12.17 -10.22
CA LEU A 103 -6.10 -11.37 -9.00
C LEU A 103 -5.01 -10.31 -8.97
N PHE A 104 -5.37 -9.16 -8.39
CA PHE A 104 -4.47 -8.09 -8.02
C PHE A 104 -4.61 -7.82 -6.51
N ILE A 105 -3.51 -7.93 -5.76
CA ILE A 105 -3.46 -7.68 -4.33
C ILE A 105 -2.52 -6.51 -4.08
N LEU A 106 -3.07 -5.38 -3.68
CA LEU A 106 -2.30 -4.21 -3.26
C LEU A 106 -1.96 -4.34 -1.77
N MET A 107 -0.69 -4.20 -1.44
CA MET A 107 -0.17 -4.33 -0.08
C MET A 107 0.66 -3.10 0.31
N ASP A 108 0.60 -2.74 1.59
CA ASP A 108 1.59 -1.86 2.18
C ASP A 108 2.86 -2.65 2.48
N LEU A 109 4.02 -2.09 2.09
CA LEU A 109 5.32 -2.75 2.21
C LEU A 109 6.17 -2.21 3.38
N ASP A 110 5.52 -1.57 4.34
CA ASP A 110 6.09 -1.05 5.58
C ASP A 110 5.89 -2.02 6.77
N ASP A 111 5.77 -1.51 7.97
CA ASP A 111 5.59 -2.30 9.19
C ASP A 111 4.30 -3.14 9.19
N ILE A 112 3.22 -2.61 8.60
CA ILE A 112 1.94 -3.34 8.47
C ILE A 112 2.12 -4.60 7.64
N GLY A 113 2.89 -4.55 6.56
CA GLY A 113 3.21 -5.71 5.71
C GLY A 113 3.96 -6.83 6.43
N THR A 114 4.53 -6.56 7.62
CA THR A 114 5.21 -7.59 8.44
C THR A 114 4.26 -8.53 9.16
N TYR A 115 3.00 -8.15 9.34
CA TYR A 115 1.99 -9.02 9.95
C TYR A 115 1.51 -10.04 8.93
N ARG A 116 1.65 -11.32 9.29
CA ARG A 116 1.23 -12.40 8.40
C ARG A 116 -0.27 -12.62 8.52
N ILE A 117 -0.95 -12.50 7.39
CA ILE A 117 -2.37 -12.84 7.26
C ILE A 117 -2.51 -14.36 7.30
N ASN A 118 -3.53 -14.87 7.95
CA ASN A 118 -3.85 -16.29 7.96
C ASN A 118 -4.27 -16.75 6.54
N ASP A 119 -3.79 -17.90 6.09
CA ASP A 119 -4.06 -18.43 4.76
C ASP A 119 -5.57 -18.66 4.53
N ASN A 120 -6.32 -19.03 5.58
CA ASN A 120 -7.77 -19.18 5.50
C ASN A 120 -8.48 -17.84 5.32
N ASP A 121 -7.98 -16.75 5.89
CA ASP A 121 -8.56 -15.43 5.71
C ASP A 121 -8.37 -14.94 4.27
N ILE A 122 -7.20 -15.20 3.68
CA ILE A 122 -6.94 -14.94 2.25
C ILE A 122 -7.93 -15.77 1.39
N LEU A 123 -8.06 -17.07 1.67
CA LEU A 123 -8.98 -17.92 0.94
C LEU A 123 -10.43 -17.46 1.05
N ASN A 124 -10.87 -17.07 2.25
CA ASN A 124 -12.22 -16.58 2.50
C ASN A 124 -12.49 -15.27 1.75
N ALA A 125 -11.55 -14.33 1.78
CA ALA A 125 -11.66 -13.07 1.05
C ALA A 125 -11.78 -13.29 -0.47
N ILE A 126 -10.98 -14.21 -1.01
CA ILE A 126 -11.02 -14.55 -2.45
C ILE A 126 -12.30 -15.31 -2.79
N ASN A 127 -12.75 -16.25 -1.98
CA ASN A 127 -14.04 -16.92 -2.17
C ASN A 127 -15.20 -15.90 -2.18
N PHE A 128 -15.17 -14.92 -1.28
CA PHE A 128 -16.17 -13.86 -1.24
C PHE A 128 -16.09 -12.99 -2.51
N LEU A 129 -14.89 -12.57 -2.94
CA LEU A 129 -14.71 -11.81 -4.18
C LEU A 129 -15.34 -12.49 -5.40
N PHE A 130 -15.24 -13.81 -5.48
CA PHE A 130 -15.78 -14.57 -6.62
C PHE A 130 -17.21 -15.10 -6.38
N SER A 131 -17.83 -14.83 -5.24
CA SER A 131 -19.18 -15.33 -4.94
C SER A 131 -20.26 -14.65 -5.76
N GLU A 132 -20.06 -13.39 -6.13
CA GLU A 132 -21.02 -12.57 -6.88
C GLU A 132 -20.33 -11.76 -7.98
N LYS A 133 -21.01 -11.61 -9.12
CA LYS A 133 -20.45 -10.94 -10.32
C LYS A 133 -20.21 -9.44 -10.16
N ASN A 134 -20.88 -8.79 -9.21
CA ASN A 134 -20.81 -7.35 -8.95
C ASN A 134 -19.83 -6.97 -7.84
N ILE A 135 -19.12 -7.92 -7.24
CA ILE A 135 -18.05 -7.62 -6.29
C ILE A 135 -16.77 -7.34 -7.09
N ALA A 136 -16.31 -6.09 -7.07
CA ALA A 136 -15.10 -5.67 -7.76
C ALA A 136 -13.84 -5.73 -6.88
N GLY A 137 -13.98 -5.81 -5.57
CA GLY A 137 -12.84 -5.85 -4.65
C GLY A 137 -13.26 -6.18 -3.22
N VAL A 138 -12.31 -6.70 -2.46
CA VAL A 138 -12.41 -6.96 -1.03
C VAL A 138 -11.27 -6.23 -0.35
N PHE A 139 -11.57 -5.49 0.69
CA PHE A 139 -10.60 -4.68 1.42
C PHE A 139 -10.51 -5.18 2.86
N ALA A 140 -9.29 -5.20 3.39
CA ALA A 140 -9.08 -5.46 4.80
C ALA A 140 -9.76 -4.37 5.64
N ASN A 141 -10.42 -4.77 6.71
CA ASN A 141 -10.98 -3.88 7.70
C ASN A 141 -10.22 -4.03 9.03
N GLN A 142 -10.14 -2.97 9.81
CA GLN A 142 -9.54 -3.02 11.14
C GLN A 142 -10.60 -3.02 12.24
N LEU A 143 -10.27 -3.68 13.34
CA LEU A 143 -11.04 -3.57 14.57
C LEU A 143 -10.61 -2.30 15.31
N GLY A 144 -11.58 -1.41 15.59
CA GLY A 144 -11.32 -0.15 16.29
C GLY A 144 -11.62 1.09 15.43
N GLY A 145 -11.11 2.23 15.87
CA GLY A 145 -11.32 3.51 15.16
C GLY A 145 -10.54 3.56 13.85
N TYR A 146 -11.13 4.14 12.83
CA TYR A 146 -10.46 4.40 11.57
C TYR A 146 -9.38 5.48 11.76
N TYR A 147 -8.13 5.17 11.44
CA TYR A 147 -7.00 6.08 11.68
C TYR A 147 -6.50 6.77 10.40
N ASP A 148 -6.65 6.15 9.22
CA ASP A 148 -6.14 6.70 7.97
C ASP A 148 -7.13 7.66 7.30
N MET A 149 -7.34 8.81 7.93
CA MET A 149 -8.23 9.84 7.39
C MET A 149 -7.71 10.51 6.12
N TRP A 150 -6.44 10.30 5.74
CA TRP A 150 -5.86 10.82 4.50
C TRP A 150 -6.48 10.21 3.26
N SER A 151 -6.88 8.94 3.33
CA SER A 151 -7.47 8.22 2.20
C SER A 151 -8.97 8.43 2.05
N LEU A 152 -9.62 9.04 3.05
CA LEU A 152 -11.05 9.26 3.00
C LEU A 152 -11.39 10.44 2.07
N ARG A 153 -11.80 10.11 0.85
CA ARG A 153 -12.23 11.06 -0.20
C ARG A 153 -13.42 10.47 -0.94
N ASP A 154 -14.49 11.24 -1.01
CA ASP A 154 -15.67 10.91 -1.80
C ASP A 154 -16.37 12.20 -2.26
N LYS A 155 -16.63 12.33 -3.55
CA LYS A 155 -17.21 13.56 -4.14
C LYS A 155 -18.57 13.92 -3.54
N LYS A 156 -19.30 12.94 -3.04
CA LYS A 156 -20.66 13.15 -2.50
C LYS A 156 -20.66 13.33 -0.97
N TYR A 157 -19.83 12.55 -0.27
CA TYR A 157 -19.87 12.45 1.18
C TYR A 157 -18.68 13.11 1.87
N CYS A 158 -17.55 13.28 1.18
CA CYS A 158 -16.33 13.85 1.73
C CYS A 158 -15.45 14.41 0.61
N ASP A 159 -15.80 15.57 0.09
CA ASP A 159 -15.08 16.27 -0.97
C ASP A 159 -13.95 17.19 -0.46
N VAL A 160 -13.76 17.21 0.86
CA VAL A 160 -12.78 18.04 1.55
C VAL A 160 -11.58 17.24 2.04
N ASP A 161 -10.49 17.92 2.33
CA ASP A 161 -9.38 17.36 3.10
C ASP A 161 -9.77 17.23 4.57
N ILE A 162 -10.06 16.01 5.01
CA ILE A 162 -10.53 15.75 6.38
C ILE A 162 -9.50 16.21 7.40
N TRP A 163 -8.20 16.01 7.15
CA TRP A 163 -7.18 16.49 8.07
C TRP A 163 -7.19 18.01 8.20
N ALA A 164 -7.34 18.74 7.09
CA ALA A 164 -7.48 20.19 7.14
C ALA A 164 -8.70 20.62 7.96
N GLU A 165 -9.81 19.91 7.84
CA GLU A 165 -11.02 20.19 8.62
C GLU A 165 -10.86 19.81 10.10
N VAL A 166 -10.25 18.66 10.41
CA VAL A 166 -9.93 18.24 11.78
C VAL A 166 -9.00 19.27 12.45
N PHE A 167 -7.94 19.71 11.75
CA PHE A 167 -7.04 20.73 12.29
C PHE A 167 -7.75 22.04 12.54
N LYS A 168 -8.63 22.52 11.64
CA LYS A 168 -9.44 23.71 11.87
C LYS A 168 -10.32 23.58 13.12
N LEU A 169 -10.93 22.41 13.34
CA LEU A 169 -11.73 22.12 14.51
C LEU A 169 -10.89 22.08 15.80
N LEU A 170 -9.72 21.44 15.76
CA LEU A 170 -8.80 21.37 16.88
C LEU A 170 -8.27 22.77 17.27
N MET A 171 -7.94 23.60 16.28
CA MET A 171 -7.49 24.99 16.53
C MET A 171 -8.60 25.90 17.07
N LYS A 172 -9.86 25.61 16.76
CA LYS A 172 -11.00 26.34 17.34
C LYS A 172 -11.33 25.93 18.78
N ASN A 173 -11.03 24.71 19.16
CA ASN A 173 -11.30 24.17 20.50
C ASN A 173 -10.11 24.42 21.44
N LYS A 174 -10.13 25.53 22.16
CA LYS A 174 -9.10 25.92 23.14
C LYS A 174 -8.85 24.94 24.31
N ASN A 175 -9.61 23.85 24.39
CA ASN A 175 -9.52 22.83 25.46
C ASN A 175 -8.62 21.64 25.14
N TYR A 176 -7.99 21.57 23.96
CA TYR A 176 -6.96 20.56 23.68
C TYR A 176 -5.64 21.01 24.30
N SER A 177 -4.99 20.12 25.06
CA SER A 177 -3.71 20.44 25.68
C SER A 177 -2.71 20.86 24.59
N GLU A 178 -2.04 21.96 24.75
CA GLU A 178 -1.02 22.52 23.83
C GLU A 178 0.02 21.47 23.40
N GLN A 179 0.34 20.51 24.27
CA GLN A 179 1.29 19.43 24.01
C GLN A 179 0.83 18.44 22.94
N ILE A 180 -0.47 18.07 22.92
CA ILE A 180 -1.00 17.15 21.90
C ILE A 180 -1.04 17.86 20.55
N THR A 181 -1.44 19.13 20.53
CA THR A 181 -1.51 19.93 19.30
C THR A 181 -0.13 20.15 18.71
N LYS A 182 0.89 20.47 19.54
CA LYS A 182 2.26 20.70 19.09
C LYS A 182 2.88 19.43 18.48
N LYS A 183 2.72 18.29 19.16
CA LYS A 183 3.23 17.01 18.66
C LYS A 183 2.62 16.62 17.31
N HIS A 184 1.30 16.77 17.16
CA HIS A 184 0.62 16.44 15.90
C HIS A 184 0.94 17.42 14.78
N LEU A 185 1.18 18.70 15.09
CA LEU A 185 1.65 19.69 14.12
C LEU A 185 3.08 19.36 13.66
N GLU A 186 3.99 19.03 14.57
CA GLU A 186 5.36 18.62 14.23
C GLU A 186 5.39 17.32 13.41
N GLU A 187 4.51 16.36 13.69
CA GLU A 187 4.36 15.13 12.91
C GLU A 187 3.75 15.41 11.52
N ALA A 188 2.74 16.30 11.44
CA ALA A 188 2.14 16.72 10.19
C ALA A 188 3.11 17.53 9.32
N GLU A 189 3.88 18.45 9.91
CA GLU A 189 4.92 19.20 9.19
C GLU A 189 6.02 18.28 8.66
N LYS A 190 6.48 17.31 9.45
CA LYS A 190 7.44 16.30 8.97
C LYS A 190 6.87 15.46 7.82
N THR A 191 5.59 15.12 7.88
CA THR A 191 4.93 14.32 6.82
C THR A 191 4.68 15.15 5.54
N ILE A 192 4.61 16.48 5.65
CA ILE A 192 4.47 17.39 4.52
C ILE A 192 5.85 17.69 3.89
N LEU A 193 6.93 17.64 4.67
CA LEU A 193 8.30 17.96 4.22
C LEU A 193 9.10 16.72 3.80
N ASP A 194 8.69 15.51 4.15
CA ASP A 194 9.22 14.22 3.69
C ASP A 194 8.38 13.62 2.56
#